data_1936a8ed9c6d8da1ab1a1cb269f7fb9e
#
_entry.id   1936a8ed9c6d8da1ab1a1cb269f7fb9e
#
_cell.length_a   1.000
_cell.length_b   1.000
_cell.length_c   1.000
_cell.angle_alpha   90.00
_cell.angle_beta   90.00
_cell.angle_gamma   90.00
#
_symmetry.space_group_name_H-M   'P 1'
#
loop_
_entity.id
_entity.type
_entity.pdbx_description
1 polymer ?
#
loop_
_entity_poly.entity_id
_entity_poly.type
_entity_poly.pdbx_seq_one_letter_code
_entity_poly.pdbx_strand_id
1 'polypeptide(L)'
;MNYFVTGATGFIGRFLVGRLLKREDSRVFALVRSGSEYKLDALRRRLGVDADRLVAIQGDINEKLLGVSKRDQDDLTGQVDHFFHLAAIYDLTADENTQRYTNIEGTRQTLKLAEKLQAGCFHHVSSIAAAGLYNGTFTEDMFEEATGLNDPYLLTKHESEALVRQESKLPWRIYRPSMVVGHSETGEMDKVDGPYYMFKLIQKLKDVLPNWMPLIGVEGGHFKWCR
;
A
#
# COMPACT_ATOMS: atom_id res chain seq x y z
N MET A 1 -10.70 -18.93 -5.01
CA MET A 1 -10.62 -17.49 -5.34
C MET A 1 -9.16 -17.10 -5.46
N ASN A 2 -8.79 -16.44 -6.54
CA ASN A 2 -7.41 -16.14 -6.89
C ASN A 2 -7.13 -14.64 -6.79
N TYR A 3 -6.07 -14.30 -6.09
CA TYR A 3 -5.66 -12.92 -5.86
C TYR A 3 -4.27 -12.68 -6.44
N PHE A 4 -4.08 -11.60 -7.18
CA PHE A 4 -2.75 -11.11 -7.52
C PHE A 4 -2.41 -9.92 -6.61
N VAL A 5 -1.22 -9.90 -6.00
CA VAL A 5 -0.85 -8.88 -5.01
C VAL A 5 0.54 -8.33 -5.29
N THR A 6 0.63 -7.03 -5.57
CA THR A 6 1.91 -6.32 -5.53
C THR A 6 2.14 -5.78 -4.11
N GLY A 7 3.39 -5.77 -3.63
CA GLY A 7 3.69 -5.33 -2.27
C GLY A 7 3.28 -6.31 -1.17
N ALA A 8 3.09 -7.60 -1.50
CA ALA A 8 2.63 -8.66 -0.59
C ALA A 8 3.50 -8.82 0.67
N THR A 9 4.81 -8.56 0.58
CA THR A 9 5.76 -8.70 1.69
C THR A 9 5.93 -7.43 2.53
N GLY A 10 5.29 -6.33 2.13
CA GLY A 10 5.28 -5.09 2.89
C GLY A 10 4.36 -5.15 4.12
N PHE A 11 4.39 -4.09 4.95
CA PHE A 11 3.64 -4.07 6.22
C PHE A 11 2.14 -4.37 6.04
N ILE A 12 1.44 -3.58 5.23
CA ILE A 12 0.00 -3.81 4.95
C ILE A 12 -0.19 -5.12 4.18
N GLY A 13 0.68 -5.37 3.18
CA GLY A 13 0.55 -6.52 2.28
C GLY A 13 0.54 -7.86 2.99
N ARG A 14 1.44 -8.08 3.97
CA ARG A 14 1.51 -9.35 4.70
C ARG A 14 0.25 -9.63 5.54
N PHE A 15 -0.36 -8.60 6.12
CA PHE A 15 -1.63 -8.76 6.84
C PHE A 15 -2.78 -9.04 5.87
N LEU A 16 -2.82 -8.33 4.74
CA LEU A 16 -3.80 -8.61 3.69
C LEU A 16 -3.68 -10.04 3.19
N VAL A 17 -2.48 -10.48 2.80
CA VAL A 17 -2.22 -11.85 2.34
C VAL A 17 -2.68 -12.88 3.38
N GLY A 18 -2.34 -12.67 4.66
CA GLY A 18 -2.80 -13.53 5.74
C GLY A 18 -4.33 -13.59 5.86
N ARG A 19 -5.04 -12.49 5.62
CA ARG A 19 -6.52 -12.47 5.61
C ARG A 19 -7.11 -13.16 4.40
N LEU A 20 -6.53 -12.95 3.21
CA LEU A 20 -6.98 -13.58 1.96
C LEU A 20 -6.84 -15.10 2.03
N LEU A 21 -5.72 -15.60 2.58
CA LEU A 21 -5.41 -17.03 2.69
C LEU A 21 -6.18 -17.76 3.80
N LYS A 22 -6.96 -17.05 4.66
CA LYS A 22 -7.91 -17.68 5.57
C LYS A 22 -9.07 -18.38 4.85
N ARG A 23 -9.34 -18.03 3.60
CA ARG A 23 -10.34 -18.73 2.77
C ARG A 23 -9.70 -20.02 2.24
N GLU A 24 -10.34 -21.16 2.46
CA GLU A 24 -9.76 -22.49 2.20
C GLU A 24 -9.28 -22.65 0.76
N ASP A 25 -10.08 -22.33 -0.24
CA ASP A 25 -9.74 -22.50 -1.67
C ASP A 25 -9.12 -21.25 -2.28
N SER A 26 -8.42 -20.43 -1.50
CA SER A 26 -7.80 -19.22 -2.02
C SER A 26 -6.33 -19.44 -2.38
N ARG A 27 -5.91 -18.75 -3.45
CA ARG A 27 -4.51 -18.61 -3.87
C ARG A 27 -4.13 -17.15 -3.96
N VAL A 28 -2.91 -16.84 -3.58
CA VAL A 28 -2.32 -15.51 -3.74
C VAL A 28 -1.08 -15.62 -4.61
N PHE A 29 -1.10 -14.92 -5.73
CA PHE A 29 0.05 -14.70 -6.63
C PHE A 29 0.71 -13.39 -6.20
N ALA A 30 1.88 -13.49 -5.59
CA ALA A 30 2.61 -12.34 -5.04
C ALA A 30 3.72 -11.91 -5.98
N LEU A 31 3.68 -10.66 -6.46
CA LEU A 31 4.79 -10.09 -7.23
C LEU A 31 6.00 -9.92 -6.33
N VAL A 32 7.13 -10.51 -6.73
CA VAL A 32 8.38 -10.50 -5.97
C VAL A 32 9.55 -10.15 -6.88
N ARG A 33 10.37 -9.20 -6.46
CA ARG A 33 11.61 -8.85 -7.18
C ARG A 33 12.65 -9.96 -7.04
N SER A 34 13.45 -10.14 -8.07
CA SER A 34 14.62 -11.03 -8.03
C SER A 34 15.48 -10.72 -6.80
N GLY A 35 15.88 -11.76 -6.09
CA GLY A 35 16.64 -11.65 -4.84
C GLY A 35 15.82 -11.30 -3.59
N SER A 36 14.49 -11.17 -3.69
CA SER A 36 13.60 -10.91 -2.56
C SER A 36 12.66 -12.08 -2.22
N GLU A 37 12.86 -13.24 -2.84
CA GLU A 37 12.05 -14.43 -2.66
C GLU A 37 12.06 -14.92 -1.20
N TYR A 38 13.19 -14.75 -0.51
CA TYR A 38 13.33 -15.10 0.91
C TYR A 38 12.30 -14.41 1.82
N LYS A 39 11.83 -13.20 1.44
CA LYS A 39 10.78 -12.48 2.19
C LYS A 39 9.43 -13.18 2.05
N LEU A 40 9.14 -13.71 0.86
CA LEU A 40 7.92 -14.46 0.64
C LEU A 40 7.98 -15.81 1.34
N ASP A 41 9.13 -16.48 1.36
CA ASP A 41 9.33 -17.72 2.09
C ASP A 41 9.20 -17.52 3.62
N ALA A 42 9.69 -16.39 4.12
CA ALA A 42 9.47 -16.01 5.52
C ALA A 42 7.97 -15.81 5.82
N LEU A 43 7.24 -15.18 4.89
CA LEU A 43 5.79 -14.99 5.03
C LEU A 43 5.03 -16.32 4.97
N ARG A 44 5.39 -17.25 4.07
CA ARG A 44 4.83 -18.61 4.02
C ARG A 44 5.00 -19.35 5.35
N ARG A 45 6.22 -19.36 5.88
CA ARG A 45 6.50 -19.99 7.18
C ARG A 45 5.68 -19.37 8.31
N ARG A 46 5.57 -18.04 8.33
CA ARG A 46 4.78 -17.32 9.34
C ARG A 46 3.29 -17.65 9.27
N LEU A 47 2.74 -17.80 8.07
CA LEU A 47 1.33 -18.07 7.84
C LEU A 47 0.99 -19.57 7.86
N GLY A 48 2.00 -20.45 7.88
CA GLY A 48 1.81 -21.91 7.82
C GLY A 48 1.16 -22.33 6.49
N VAL A 49 1.53 -21.71 5.37
CA VAL A 49 0.95 -22.00 4.05
C VAL A 49 2.01 -22.48 3.06
N ASP A 50 1.61 -23.37 2.17
CA ASP A 50 2.47 -23.95 1.14
C ASP A 50 2.67 -23.01 -0.07
N ALA A 51 3.66 -23.36 -0.91
CA ALA A 51 4.03 -22.56 -2.07
C ALA A 51 2.97 -22.54 -3.17
N ASP A 52 2.09 -23.51 -3.22
CA ASP A 52 0.95 -23.59 -4.15
C ASP A 52 -0.22 -22.68 -3.76
N ARG A 53 -0.32 -22.28 -2.49
CA ARG A 53 -1.31 -21.31 -2.00
C ARG A 53 -0.80 -19.87 -2.00
N LEU A 54 0.50 -19.66 -1.74
CA LEU A 54 1.15 -18.35 -1.83
C LEU A 54 2.27 -18.44 -2.88
N VAL A 55 1.93 -18.16 -4.13
CA VAL A 55 2.77 -18.36 -5.31
C VAL A 55 3.63 -17.12 -5.57
N ALA A 56 4.93 -17.31 -5.80
CA ALA A 56 5.81 -16.23 -6.23
C ALA A 56 5.66 -15.99 -7.74
N ILE A 57 5.42 -14.76 -8.14
CA ILE A 57 5.51 -14.29 -9.52
C ILE A 57 6.67 -13.31 -9.60
N GLN A 58 7.67 -13.61 -10.41
CA GLN A 58 8.82 -12.72 -10.58
C GLN A 58 8.46 -11.48 -11.37
N GLY A 59 8.94 -10.30 -10.89
CA GLY A 59 8.78 -9.05 -11.59
C GLY A 59 9.11 -7.83 -10.74
N ASP A 60 9.07 -6.65 -11.38
CA ASP A 60 9.30 -5.35 -10.75
C ASP A 60 8.28 -4.32 -11.25
N ILE A 61 7.73 -3.52 -10.34
CA ILE A 61 6.72 -2.50 -10.69
C ILE A 61 7.25 -1.42 -11.64
N ASN A 62 8.57 -1.28 -11.74
CA ASN A 62 9.21 -0.33 -12.64
C ASN A 62 9.39 -0.86 -14.07
N GLU A 63 9.03 -2.10 -14.33
CA GLU A 63 9.16 -2.72 -15.64
C GLU A 63 7.83 -2.74 -16.41
N LYS A 64 7.92 -2.80 -17.73
CA LYS A 64 6.74 -2.97 -18.59
C LYS A 64 5.99 -4.25 -18.22
N LEU A 65 4.67 -4.14 -18.00
CA LEU A 65 3.84 -5.23 -17.50
C LEU A 65 4.44 -5.92 -16.27
N LEU A 66 5.09 -5.12 -15.41
CA LEU A 66 5.79 -5.54 -14.19
C LEU A 66 6.90 -6.58 -14.42
N GLY A 67 7.46 -6.71 -15.63
CA GLY A 67 8.45 -7.74 -15.96
C GLY A 67 7.94 -9.17 -15.82
N VAL A 68 6.63 -9.38 -15.66
CA VAL A 68 6.05 -10.72 -15.54
C VAL A 68 6.26 -11.50 -16.84
N SER A 69 6.73 -12.75 -16.72
CA SER A 69 7.03 -13.56 -17.88
C SER A 69 5.79 -13.82 -18.76
N LYS A 70 6.00 -14.00 -20.06
CA LYS A 70 4.90 -14.32 -20.98
C LYS A 70 4.16 -15.59 -20.56
N ARG A 71 4.87 -16.59 -20.06
CA ARG A 71 4.31 -17.83 -19.54
C ARG A 71 3.36 -17.55 -18.36
N ASP A 72 3.83 -16.81 -17.34
CA ASP A 72 3.00 -16.50 -16.18
C ASP A 72 1.79 -15.65 -16.57
N GLN A 73 1.95 -14.72 -17.53
CA GLN A 73 0.82 -13.96 -18.06
C GLN A 73 -0.23 -14.86 -18.70
N ASP A 74 0.20 -15.83 -19.53
CA ASP A 74 -0.70 -16.76 -20.22
C ASP A 74 -1.39 -17.71 -19.21
N ASP A 75 -0.64 -18.22 -18.22
CA ASP A 75 -1.16 -19.10 -17.17
C ASP A 75 -2.17 -18.39 -16.26
N LEU A 76 -2.02 -17.08 -16.03
CA LEU A 76 -2.89 -16.30 -15.15
C LEU A 76 -4.05 -15.59 -15.85
N THR A 77 -4.05 -15.53 -17.19
CA THR A 77 -5.13 -14.86 -17.94
C THR A 77 -6.48 -15.53 -17.67
N GLY A 78 -7.46 -14.75 -17.21
CA GLY A 78 -8.79 -15.21 -16.81
C GLY A 78 -8.84 -15.98 -15.50
N GLN A 79 -7.72 -16.06 -14.75
CA GLN A 79 -7.64 -16.78 -13.49
C GLN A 79 -7.65 -15.84 -12.26
N VAL A 80 -7.45 -14.54 -12.43
CA VAL A 80 -7.33 -13.56 -11.34
C VAL A 80 -8.69 -12.94 -11.03
N ASP A 81 -9.27 -13.27 -9.89
CA ASP A 81 -10.54 -12.66 -9.46
C ASP A 81 -10.34 -11.21 -8.96
N HIS A 82 -9.25 -10.98 -8.22
CA HIS A 82 -8.95 -9.67 -7.63
C HIS A 82 -7.46 -9.35 -7.75
N PHE A 83 -7.14 -8.17 -8.24
CA PHE A 83 -5.78 -7.67 -8.36
C PHE A 83 -5.55 -6.53 -7.36
N PHE A 84 -4.71 -6.76 -6.35
CA PHE A 84 -4.38 -5.78 -5.31
C PHE A 84 -3.04 -5.09 -5.61
N HIS A 85 -3.07 -3.78 -5.77
CA HIS A 85 -1.88 -2.96 -5.95
C HIS A 85 -1.56 -2.19 -4.67
N LEU A 86 -0.57 -2.70 -3.89
CA LEU A 86 -0.08 -2.08 -2.67
C LEU A 86 1.35 -1.56 -2.80
N ALA A 87 2.08 -2.03 -3.82
CA ALA A 87 3.45 -1.61 -4.02
C ALA A 87 3.52 -0.11 -4.37
N ALA A 88 4.24 0.64 -3.57
CA ALA A 88 4.55 2.05 -3.79
C ALA A 88 5.86 2.38 -3.05
N ILE A 89 6.56 3.42 -3.48
CA ILE A 89 7.62 4.00 -2.67
C ILE A 89 6.97 4.97 -1.68
N TYR A 90 7.16 4.68 -0.40
CA TYR A 90 6.94 5.60 0.71
C TYR A 90 8.30 5.90 1.33
N ASP A 91 9.06 6.76 0.69
CA ASP A 91 10.33 7.24 1.18
C ASP A 91 10.41 8.76 0.91
N LEU A 92 10.26 9.54 1.97
CA LEU A 92 10.31 11.00 1.90
C LEU A 92 11.71 11.52 1.52
N THR A 93 12.73 10.65 1.52
CA THR A 93 14.10 10.98 1.12
C THR A 93 14.40 10.59 -0.33
N ALA A 94 13.52 9.83 -0.98
CA ALA A 94 13.68 9.49 -2.39
C ALA A 94 13.48 10.74 -3.26
N ASP A 95 14.27 10.85 -4.32
CA ASP A 95 14.12 11.96 -5.27
C ASP A 95 12.74 11.95 -5.97
N GLU A 96 12.27 13.11 -6.35
CA GLU A 96 10.95 13.31 -6.95
C GLU A 96 10.73 12.46 -8.21
N ASN A 97 11.73 12.36 -9.08
CA ASN A 97 11.62 11.59 -10.32
C ASN A 97 11.43 10.10 -10.05
N THR A 98 12.16 9.56 -9.07
CA THR A 98 12.01 8.16 -8.64
C THR A 98 10.63 7.92 -8.05
N GLN A 99 10.14 8.83 -7.21
CA GLN A 99 8.77 8.73 -6.65
C GLN A 99 7.71 8.77 -7.75
N ARG A 100 7.79 9.74 -8.67
CA ARG A 100 6.85 9.85 -9.80
C ARG A 100 6.88 8.60 -10.67
N TYR A 101 8.07 8.16 -11.08
CA TYR A 101 8.19 6.99 -11.93
C TYR A 101 7.59 5.75 -11.27
N THR A 102 7.97 5.46 -10.04
CA THR A 102 7.52 4.24 -9.36
C THR A 102 6.03 4.30 -8.99
N ASN A 103 5.55 5.44 -8.47
CA ASN A 103 4.17 5.51 -7.99
C ASN A 103 3.16 5.72 -9.12
N ILE A 104 3.52 6.45 -10.19
CA ILE A 104 2.59 6.76 -11.28
C ILE A 104 2.76 5.75 -12.41
N GLU A 105 3.97 5.64 -12.98
CA GLU A 105 4.19 4.70 -14.08
C GLU A 105 4.09 3.25 -13.61
N GLY A 106 4.58 2.93 -12.41
CA GLY A 106 4.40 1.62 -11.80
C GLY A 106 2.91 1.25 -11.64
N THR A 107 2.06 2.20 -11.22
CA THR A 107 0.61 2.00 -11.16
C THR A 107 0.03 1.78 -12.56
N ARG A 108 0.47 2.55 -13.57
CA ARG A 108 0.06 2.38 -14.97
C ARG A 108 0.42 1.00 -15.51
N GLN A 109 1.65 0.54 -15.28
CA GLN A 109 2.09 -0.80 -15.71
C GLN A 109 1.33 -1.90 -14.97
N THR A 110 1.03 -1.68 -13.69
CA THR A 110 0.22 -2.60 -12.88
C THR A 110 -1.21 -2.72 -13.42
N LEU A 111 -1.84 -1.60 -13.75
CA LEU A 111 -3.18 -1.59 -14.33
C LEU A 111 -3.20 -2.30 -15.70
N LYS A 112 -2.21 -2.03 -16.56
CA LYS A 112 -2.07 -2.72 -17.87
C LYS A 112 -1.91 -4.23 -17.71
N LEU A 113 -1.15 -4.69 -16.71
CA LEU A 113 -1.03 -6.12 -16.43
C LEU A 113 -2.36 -6.68 -15.95
N ALA A 114 -3.04 -6.03 -15.01
CA ALA A 114 -4.35 -6.48 -14.50
C ALA A 114 -5.39 -6.62 -15.63
N GLU A 115 -5.44 -5.64 -16.54
CA GLU A 115 -6.30 -5.68 -17.73
C GLU A 115 -5.92 -6.84 -18.66
N LYS A 116 -4.63 -7.04 -18.89
CA LYS A 116 -4.14 -8.14 -19.73
C LYS A 116 -4.47 -9.51 -19.14
N LEU A 117 -4.39 -9.65 -17.83
CA LEU A 117 -4.79 -10.85 -17.10
C LEU A 117 -6.31 -11.02 -17.00
N GLN A 118 -7.09 -10.06 -17.50
CA GLN A 118 -8.56 -10.04 -17.40
C GLN A 118 -9.04 -10.18 -15.95
N ALA A 119 -8.38 -9.46 -15.02
CA ALA A 119 -8.73 -9.51 -13.61
C ALA A 119 -10.19 -9.04 -13.38
N GLY A 120 -10.89 -9.70 -12.46
CA GLY A 120 -12.29 -9.37 -12.18
C GLY A 120 -12.49 -8.01 -11.51
N CYS A 121 -11.54 -7.58 -10.66
CA CYS A 121 -11.56 -6.27 -10.00
C CYS A 121 -10.14 -5.81 -9.66
N PHE A 122 -9.86 -4.53 -9.92
CA PHE A 122 -8.60 -3.87 -9.54
C PHE A 122 -8.76 -3.12 -8.22
N HIS A 123 -7.89 -3.39 -7.25
CA HIS A 123 -7.87 -2.76 -5.93
C HIS A 123 -6.61 -1.92 -5.78
N HIS A 124 -6.78 -0.60 -5.75
CA HIS A 124 -5.66 0.34 -5.59
C HIS A 124 -5.57 0.85 -4.15
N VAL A 125 -4.42 0.65 -3.51
CA VAL A 125 -4.13 1.23 -2.20
C VAL A 125 -3.49 2.60 -2.39
N SER A 126 -4.34 3.62 -2.37
CA SER A 126 -3.99 5.03 -2.39
C SER A 126 -3.57 5.49 -0.97
N SER A 127 -3.94 6.67 -0.57
CA SER A 127 -3.72 7.26 0.76
C SER A 127 -4.68 8.42 0.98
N ILE A 128 -4.96 8.81 2.22
CA ILE A 128 -5.57 10.11 2.52
C ILE A 128 -4.74 11.28 1.96
N ALA A 129 -3.45 11.06 1.70
CA ALA A 129 -2.55 12.02 1.05
C ALA A 129 -3.06 12.47 -0.33
N ALA A 130 -3.91 11.68 -1.00
CA ALA A 130 -4.52 12.06 -2.29
C ALA A 130 -5.43 13.28 -2.18
N ALA A 131 -5.93 13.63 -0.98
CA ALA A 131 -6.67 14.86 -0.70
C ALA A 131 -5.78 16.12 -0.63
N GLY A 132 -4.46 15.95 -0.57
CA GLY A 132 -3.51 17.03 -0.39
C GLY A 132 -3.68 17.73 0.97
N LEU A 133 -3.73 19.05 0.93
CA LEU A 133 -3.95 19.91 2.10
C LEU A 133 -5.41 20.42 2.18
N TYR A 134 -6.37 19.64 1.68
CA TYR A 134 -7.78 20.02 1.74
C TYR A 134 -8.21 20.29 3.19
N ASN A 135 -8.88 21.43 3.41
CA ASN A 135 -9.34 21.82 4.73
C ASN A 135 -10.84 21.48 4.89
N GLY A 136 -11.13 20.50 5.71
CA GLY A 136 -12.49 20.03 5.95
C GLY A 136 -12.58 18.50 5.97
N THR A 137 -13.79 17.98 5.77
CA THR A 137 -14.03 16.54 5.64
C THR A 137 -13.92 16.15 4.17
N PHE A 138 -12.92 15.31 3.84
CA PHE A 138 -12.74 14.74 2.50
C PHE A 138 -13.37 13.36 2.48
N THR A 139 -14.49 13.22 1.77
CA THR A 139 -15.28 11.98 1.71
C THR A 139 -14.79 11.05 0.59
N GLU A 140 -15.32 9.82 0.53
CA GLU A 140 -14.88 8.80 -0.44
C GLU A 140 -15.23 9.15 -1.88
N ASP A 141 -16.30 9.91 -2.11
CA ASP A 141 -16.75 10.39 -3.42
C ASP A 141 -15.98 11.60 -3.92
N MET A 142 -15.33 12.36 -3.02
CA MET A 142 -14.51 13.52 -3.38
C MET A 142 -13.17 13.09 -3.98
N PHE A 143 -12.71 13.87 -4.98
CA PHE A 143 -11.41 13.71 -5.61
C PHE A 143 -10.89 15.02 -6.21
N GLU A 144 -11.69 15.70 -7.01
CA GLU A 144 -11.32 16.93 -7.71
C GLU A 144 -11.13 18.13 -6.75
N GLU A 145 -11.67 18.02 -5.54
CA GLU A 145 -11.59 19.02 -4.49
C GLU A 145 -10.23 19.02 -3.77
N ALA A 146 -9.32 18.12 -4.14
CA ALA A 146 -7.98 18.07 -3.57
C ALA A 146 -7.23 19.38 -3.79
N THR A 147 -6.52 19.87 -2.77
CA THR A 147 -5.80 21.13 -2.80
C THR A 147 -4.39 20.99 -2.22
N GLY A 148 -3.49 21.93 -2.52
CA GLY A 148 -2.16 21.98 -1.91
C GLY A 148 -1.28 20.77 -2.24
N LEU A 149 -1.35 20.26 -3.46
CA LEU A 149 -0.58 19.10 -3.95
C LEU A 149 0.87 19.48 -4.34
N ASN A 150 1.52 20.35 -3.56
CA ASN A 150 2.89 20.80 -3.86
C ASN A 150 3.97 19.83 -3.38
N ASP A 151 3.65 18.97 -2.42
CA ASP A 151 4.56 17.94 -1.95
C ASP A 151 4.58 16.76 -2.92
N PRO A 152 5.77 16.23 -3.33
CA PRO A 152 5.88 15.14 -4.29
C PRO A 152 5.11 13.89 -3.90
N TYR A 153 5.04 13.55 -2.61
CA TYR A 153 4.30 12.39 -2.14
C TYR A 153 2.78 12.60 -2.27
N LEU A 154 2.26 13.77 -1.85
CA LEU A 154 0.84 14.11 -2.00
C LEU A 154 0.44 14.07 -3.47
N LEU A 155 1.24 14.72 -4.33
CA LEU A 155 1.01 14.77 -5.77
C LEU A 155 1.00 13.38 -6.40
N THR A 156 2.03 12.56 -6.13
CA THR A 156 2.13 11.23 -6.76
C THR A 156 1.02 10.29 -6.29
N LYS A 157 0.53 10.41 -5.05
CA LYS A 157 -0.63 9.65 -4.58
C LYS A 157 -1.92 10.11 -5.24
N HIS A 158 -2.11 11.40 -5.42
CA HIS A 158 -3.25 11.95 -6.17
C HIS A 158 -3.20 11.50 -7.64
N GLU A 159 -2.08 11.69 -8.34
CA GLU A 159 -1.94 11.34 -9.75
C GLU A 159 -2.08 9.81 -10.00
N SER A 160 -1.56 8.96 -9.11
CA SER A 160 -1.73 7.51 -9.24
C SER A 160 -3.20 7.07 -9.04
N GLU A 161 -3.93 7.75 -8.16
CA GLU A 161 -5.36 7.52 -8.00
C GLU A 161 -6.16 8.03 -9.21
N ALA A 162 -5.84 9.23 -9.73
CA ALA A 162 -6.43 9.79 -10.95
C ALA A 162 -6.29 8.82 -12.12
N LEU A 163 -5.10 8.25 -12.29
CA LEU A 163 -4.81 7.27 -13.34
C LEU A 163 -5.77 6.08 -13.28
N VAL A 164 -5.97 5.51 -12.10
CA VAL A 164 -6.88 4.37 -11.93
C VAL A 164 -8.33 4.77 -12.25
N ARG A 165 -8.78 5.93 -11.78
CA ARG A 165 -10.14 6.45 -12.04
C ARG A 165 -10.40 6.70 -13.53
N GLN A 166 -9.40 7.19 -14.25
CA GLN A 166 -9.55 7.64 -15.64
C GLN A 166 -9.23 6.55 -16.66
N GLU A 167 -8.22 5.70 -16.40
CA GLU A 167 -7.69 4.77 -17.38
C GLU A 167 -8.16 3.32 -17.17
N SER A 168 -8.70 2.94 -15.99
CA SER A 168 -9.09 1.56 -15.73
C SER A 168 -10.29 1.14 -16.57
N LYS A 169 -10.13 0.02 -17.28
CA LYS A 169 -11.20 -0.69 -18.00
C LYS A 169 -11.84 -1.79 -17.15
N LEU A 170 -11.25 -2.08 -15.99
CA LEU A 170 -11.75 -3.06 -15.04
C LEU A 170 -12.63 -2.36 -13.98
N PRO A 171 -13.57 -3.08 -13.35
CA PRO A 171 -14.13 -2.64 -12.08
C PRO A 171 -12.99 -2.36 -11.09
N TRP A 172 -13.06 -1.23 -10.39
CA TRP A 172 -12.00 -0.86 -9.46
C TRP A 172 -12.53 -0.46 -8.09
N ARG A 173 -11.66 -0.55 -7.09
CA ARG A 173 -11.85 -0.02 -5.74
C ARG A 173 -10.58 0.69 -5.30
N ILE A 174 -10.75 1.85 -4.69
CA ILE A 174 -9.66 2.66 -4.15
C ILE A 174 -9.78 2.69 -2.63
N TYR A 175 -8.67 2.46 -1.96
CA TYR A 175 -8.56 2.51 -0.51
C TYR A 175 -7.64 3.67 -0.13
N ARG A 176 -8.09 4.56 0.74
CA ARG A 176 -7.34 5.72 1.23
C ARG A 176 -7.01 5.53 2.72
N PRO A 177 -6.07 4.65 3.07
CA PRO A 177 -5.67 4.51 4.46
C PRO A 177 -5.05 5.81 4.97
N SER A 178 -5.32 6.10 6.23
CA SER A 178 -4.61 7.10 7.00
C SER A 178 -3.25 6.55 7.46
N MET A 179 -2.61 7.19 8.43
CA MET A 179 -1.39 6.68 9.05
C MET A 179 -1.65 5.28 9.63
N VAL A 180 -0.92 4.30 9.11
CA VAL A 180 -1.00 2.91 9.57
C VAL A 180 -0.05 2.75 10.75
N VAL A 181 -0.60 2.35 11.87
CA VAL A 181 0.13 2.12 13.12
C VAL A 181 0.24 0.63 13.42
N GLY A 182 0.96 0.26 14.47
CA GLY A 182 1.12 -1.11 14.91
C GLY A 182 -0.20 -1.80 15.23
N HIS A 183 -0.17 -3.13 15.21
CA HIS A 183 -1.34 -3.97 15.51
C HIS A 183 -1.88 -3.67 16.91
N SER A 184 -3.19 -3.45 17.03
CA SER A 184 -3.83 -2.94 18.25
C SER A 184 -3.67 -3.85 19.48
N GLU A 185 -3.49 -5.15 19.28
CA GLU A 185 -3.36 -6.13 20.37
C GLU A 185 -1.89 -6.52 20.63
N THR A 186 -1.10 -6.71 19.58
CA THR A 186 0.27 -7.23 19.68
C THR A 186 1.34 -6.13 19.63
N GLY A 187 0.98 -4.91 19.20
CA GLY A 187 1.94 -3.84 18.95
C GLY A 187 2.86 -4.09 17.75
N GLU A 188 2.63 -5.17 16.99
CA GLU A 188 3.48 -5.53 15.87
C GLU A 188 3.49 -4.45 14.79
N MET A 189 4.68 -3.96 14.45
CA MET A 189 4.92 -3.04 13.36
C MET A 189 6.32 -3.26 12.78
N ASP A 190 6.51 -2.85 11.51
CA ASP A 190 7.80 -3.03 10.83
C ASP A 190 8.77 -1.88 11.06
N LYS A 191 8.24 -0.67 11.19
CA LYS A 191 9.03 0.55 11.17
C LYS A 191 8.44 1.57 12.14
N VAL A 192 9.31 2.15 12.96
CA VAL A 192 8.95 3.32 13.77
C VAL A 192 8.92 4.53 12.84
N ASP A 193 7.73 5.07 12.57
CA ASP A 193 7.51 6.15 11.63
C ASP A 193 6.40 7.09 12.10
N GLY A 194 6.31 8.29 11.54
CA GLY A 194 5.25 9.26 11.81
C GLY A 194 5.04 9.53 13.30
N PRO A 195 3.86 9.23 13.87
CA PRO A 195 3.51 9.59 15.26
C PRO A 195 4.43 8.98 16.30
N TYR A 196 5.11 7.86 16.00
CA TYR A 196 6.00 7.19 16.96
C TYR A 196 7.22 8.01 17.33
N TYR A 197 7.71 8.91 16.45
CA TYR A 197 8.77 9.85 16.81
C TYR A 197 8.30 10.84 17.89
N MET A 198 7.05 11.29 17.78
CA MET A 198 6.46 12.17 18.81
C MET A 198 6.27 11.45 20.14
N PHE A 199 5.87 10.19 20.15
CA PHE A 199 5.73 9.42 21.40
C PHE A 199 7.06 9.26 22.12
N LYS A 200 8.16 8.99 21.41
CA LYS A 200 9.50 8.97 22.01
C LYS A 200 9.92 10.32 22.56
N LEU A 201 9.59 11.41 21.88
CA LEU A 201 9.87 12.77 22.37
C LEU A 201 9.06 13.07 23.63
N ILE A 202 7.74 12.78 23.62
CA ILE A 202 6.87 12.99 24.78
C ILE A 202 7.36 12.17 25.97
N GLN A 203 7.76 10.91 25.76
CA GLN A 203 8.30 10.07 26.82
C GLN A 203 9.58 10.65 27.42
N LYS A 204 10.54 11.08 26.57
CA LYS A 204 11.75 11.74 27.05
C LYS A 204 11.47 13.04 27.80
N LEU A 205 10.53 13.84 27.32
CA LEU A 205 10.10 15.07 28.00
C LEU A 205 9.48 14.77 29.37
N LYS A 206 8.64 13.74 29.46
CA LYS A 206 8.05 13.29 30.73
C LYS A 206 9.11 12.84 31.74
N ASP A 207 10.18 12.20 31.28
CA ASP A 207 11.27 11.70 32.14
C ASP A 207 12.17 12.85 32.64
N VAL A 208 12.24 13.98 31.92
CA VAL A 208 13.12 15.12 32.21
C VAL A 208 12.39 16.27 32.89
N LEU A 209 11.08 16.45 32.60
CA LEU A 209 10.31 17.57 33.15
C LEU A 209 9.76 17.24 34.55
N PRO A 210 9.85 18.20 35.49
CA PRO A 210 9.25 18.01 36.81
C PRO A 210 7.72 17.82 36.71
N ASN A 211 7.16 16.97 37.55
CA ASN A 211 5.71 16.64 37.58
C ASN A 211 4.76 17.86 37.74
N TRP A 212 5.28 19.00 38.20
CA TRP A 212 4.51 20.23 38.37
C TRP A 212 4.46 21.14 37.13
N MET A 213 5.29 20.80 36.08
CA MET A 213 5.34 21.61 34.86
C MET A 213 4.18 21.25 33.96
N PRO A 214 3.28 22.21 33.60
CA PRO A 214 2.21 21.90 32.65
C PRO A 214 2.79 21.49 31.33
N LEU A 215 2.28 20.37 30.75
CA LEU A 215 2.61 19.98 29.38
C LEU A 215 2.17 21.13 28.45
N ILE A 216 3.11 21.58 27.62
CA ILE A 216 2.80 22.56 26.58
C ILE A 216 1.73 21.95 25.70
N GLY A 217 0.56 22.60 25.67
CA GLY A 217 -0.54 22.18 24.80
C GLY A 217 -0.07 22.24 23.34
N VAL A 218 0.10 21.09 22.71
CA VAL A 218 0.29 21.04 21.26
C VAL A 218 -1.10 21.07 20.66
N GLU A 219 -1.52 22.19 20.12
CA GLU A 219 -2.71 22.25 19.28
C GLU A 219 -2.43 21.45 18.00
N GLY A 220 -2.84 20.18 18.01
CA GLY A 220 -2.84 19.32 16.84
C GLY A 220 -4.19 19.42 16.14
N GLY A 221 -4.18 19.43 14.82
CA GLY A 221 -5.41 19.30 14.04
C GLY A 221 -6.18 18.02 14.42
N HIS A 222 -7.48 18.02 14.20
CA HIS A 222 -8.34 16.88 14.50
C HIS A 222 -7.99 15.68 13.62
N PHE A 223 -7.34 14.67 14.18
CA PHE A 223 -7.17 13.37 13.52
C PHE A 223 -8.39 12.48 13.78
N LYS A 224 -9.14 12.16 12.74
CA LYS A 224 -10.14 11.09 12.84
C LYS A 224 -9.43 9.74 12.68
N TRP A 225 -9.47 8.93 13.72
CA TRP A 225 -9.04 7.55 13.69
C TRP A 225 -10.15 6.70 13.06
N CYS A 226 -9.87 6.04 11.94
CA CYS A 226 -10.73 4.95 11.47
C CYS A 226 -10.42 3.69 12.30
N ARG A 227 -11.44 3.12 12.93
CA ARG A 227 -11.37 1.83 13.64
C ARG A 227 -11.46 0.66 12.66
#